data_a30e278b58815882b4668a0d08265871
#
_entry.id   a30e278b58815882b4668a0d08265871
#
_cell.length_a   1.000
_cell.length_b   1.000
_cell.length_c   1.000
_cell.angle_alpha   90.00
_cell.angle_beta   90.00
_cell.angle_gamma   90.00
#
_symmetry.space_group_name_H-M   'P 1'
#
loop_
_entity.id
_entity.type
_entity.pdbx_description
1 polymer ?
#
loop_
_entity_poly.entity_id
_entity_poly.type
_entity_poly.pdbx_seq_one_letter_code
_entity_poly.pdbx_strand_id
1 'polypeptide(L)'
;MKYGFIIDNRKCIGCHACTTACKSEHDVPIGVNRTYVKQVEKGVFPNTRRIFSVMRCNHCTDAPCVEICPVEALYTRDDGIVDFDNNRCIGCKSCMQACPYDALYIDPDNNTAAKCNY
;
A
#
# COMPACT_ATOMS: atom_id res chain seq x y z
N MET A 1 11.08 17.81 -6.33
CA MET A 1 11.86 16.55 -6.31
C MET A 1 10.90 15.40 -6.07
N LYS A 2 10.99 14.33 -6.80
CA LYS A 2 10.14 13.14 -6.62
C LYS A 2 10.93 12.08 -5.86
N TYR A 3 10.33 11.55 -4.81
CA TYR A 3 10.91 10.49 -3.99
C TYR A 3 10.42 9.11 -4.43
N GLY A 4 11.19 8.08 -4.13
CA GLY A 4 10.83 6.70 -4.44
C GLY A 4 11.57 5.71 -3.55
N PHE A 5 11.08 4.47 -3.55
CA PHE A 5 11.71 3.36 -2.88
C PHE A 5 12.31 2.38 -3.89
N ILE A 6 13.50 1.89 -3.57
CA ILE A 6 14.10 0.78 -4.31
C ILE A 6 13.85 -0.50 -3.53
N ILE A 7 13.14 -1.43 -4.14
CA ILE A 7 12.82 -2.72 -3.55
C ILE A 7 13.40 -3.82 -4.43
N ASP A 8 14.39 -4.56 -3.92
CA ASP A 8 14.96 -5.71 -4.63
C ASP A 8 14.36 -7.01 -4.09
N ASN A 9 13.36 -7.52 -4.78
CA ASN A 9 12.67 -8.76 -4.40
C ASN A 9 13.57 -10.00 -4.42
N ARG A 10 14.70 -9.96 -5.16
CA ARG A 10 15.67 -11.06 -5.20
C ARG A 10 16.42 -11.22 -3.88
N LYS A 11 16.58 -10.12 -3.12
CA LYS A 11 17.24 -10.09 -1.81
C LYS A 11 16.28 -10.26 -0.65
N CYS A 12 14.99 -10.24 -0.91
CA CYS A 12 13.97 -10.38 0.13
C CYS A 12 13.94 -11.81 0.68
N ILE A 13 13.97 -11.94 2.00
CA ILE A 13 13.91 -13.22 2.71
C ILE A 13 12.55 -13.49 3.38
N GLY A 14 11.59 -12.58 3.21
CA GLY A 14 10.25 -12.72 3.77
C GLY A 14 10.17 -12.55 5.29
N CYS A 15 11.08 -11.82 5.90
CA CYS A 15 11.10 -11.63 7.36
C CYS A 15 10.02 -10.70 7.91
N HIS A 16 9.29 -9.96 7.07
CA HIS A 16 8.26 -8.98 7.43
C HIS A 16 8.75 -7.80 8.28
N ALA A 17 10.04 -7.55 8.34
CA ALA A 17 10.58 -6.40 9.09
C ALA A 17 10.06 -5.07 8.53
N CYS A 18 9.91 -4.95 7.21
CA CYS A 18 9.33 -3.78 6.55
C CYS A 18 7.87 -3.53 6.98
N THR A 19 7.08 -4.60 7.12
CA THR A 19 5.71 -4.53 7.61
C THR A 19 5.67 -4.03 9.05
N THR A 20 6.49 -4.61 9.92
CA THR A 20 6.56 -4.24 11.35
C THR A 20 7.04 -2.81 11.53
N ALA A 21 8.08 -2.40 10.80
CA ALA A 21 8.61 -1.04 10.85
C ALA A 21 7.55 -0.01 10.41
N CYS A 22 6.82 -0.29 9.34
CA CYS A 22 5.76 0.57 8.85
C CYS A 22 4.61 0.70 9.86
N LYS A 23 4.21 -0.41 10.48
CA LYS A 23 3.18 -0.41 11.54
C LYS A 23 3.60 0.38 12.76
N SER A 24 4.85 0.26 13.16
CA SER A 24 5.40 0.99 14.31
C SER A 24 5.51 2.49 14.05
N GLU A 25 5.95 2.89 12.86
CA GLU A 25 6.14 4.29 12.47
C GLU A 25 4.80 5.03 12.32
N HIS A 26 3.79 4.39 11.77
CA HIS A 26 2.51 5.01 11.41
C HIS A 26 1.33 4.60 12.29
N ASP A 27 1.58 3.88 13.37
CA ASP A 27 0.53 3.38 14.29
C ASP A 27 -0.62 2.68 13.52
N VAL A 28 -0.27 1.83 12.57
CA VAL A 28 -1.26 1.13 11.74
C VAL A 28 -2.00 0.10 12.60
N PRO A 29 -3.36 0.11 12.61
CA PRO A 29 -4.14 -0.80 13.43
C PRO A 29 -3.92 -2.28 13.12
N ILE A 30 -4.28 -3.14 14.05
CA ILE A 30 -4.22 -4.60 13.87
C ILE A 30 -5.19 -5.02 12.77
N GLY A 31 -4.74 -5.94 11.91
CA GLY A 31 -5.54 -6.51 10.83
C GLY A 31 -5.38 -5.82 9.48
N VAL A 32 -4.73 -4.66 9.42
CA VAL A 32 -4.45 -3.93 8.18
C VAL A 32 -2.97 -3.57 8.08
N ASN A 33 -2.47 -3.44 6.87
CA ASN A 33 -1.07 -3.16 6.60
C ASN A 33 -0.92 -2.16 5.45
N ARG A 34 0.03 -1.23 5.57
CA ARG A 34 0.43 -0.33 4.46
C ARG A 34 1.45 -0.98 3.54
N THR A 35 2.33 -1.79 4.11
CA THR A 35 3.36 -2.56 3.40
C THR A 35 3.26 -4.00 3.83
N TYR A 36 3.27 -4.92 2.89
CA TYR A 36 3.22 -6.36 3.18
C TYR A 36 4.05 -7.15 2.17
N VAL A 37 4.38 -8.39 2.52
CA VAL A 37 5.17 -9.28 1.69
C VAL A 37 4.33 -10.47 1.30
N LYS A 38 4.14 -10.68 0.00
CA LYS A 38 3.51 -11.89 -0.55
C LYS A 38 4.55 -12.98 -0.69
N GLN A 39 4.19 -14.17 -0.26
CA GLN A 39 5.00 -15.38 -0.43
C GLN A 39 4.32 -16.28 -1.44
N VAL A 40 5.03 -16.63 -2.51
CA VAL A 40 4.50 -17.49 -3.58
C VAL A 40 5.45 -18.65 -3.80
N GLU A 41 4.92 -19.86 -3.77
CA GLU A 41 5.65 -21.07 -4.13
C GLU A 41 5.39 -21.41 -5.60
N LYS A 42 6.46 -21.58 -6.36
CA LYS A 42 6.41 -21.97 -7.78
C LYS A 42 7.22 -23.23 -8.02
N GLY A 43 6.75 -24.03 -8.98
CA GLY A 43 7.41 -25.26 -9.40
C GLY A 43 6.69 -26.50 -8.91
N VAL A 44 7.27 -27.67 -9.24
CA VAL A 44 6.76 -28.98 -8.86
C VAL A 44 7.84 -29.68 -8.03
N PHE A 45 7.42 -30.39 -6.98
CA PHE A 45 8.34 -31.16 -6.15
C PHE A 45 9.22 -32.13 -7.03
N PRO A 46 10.54 -32.19 -6.82
CA PRO A 46 11.34 -31.54 -5.77
C PRO A 46 11.90 -30.16 -6.15
N ASN A 47 11.57 -29.63 -7.31
CA ASN A 47 12.09 -28.36 -7.85
C ASN A 47 11.16 -27.18 -7.54
N THR A 48 10.88 -26.93 -6.28
CA THR A 48 10.05 -25.81 -5.85
C THR A 48 10.90 -24.63 -5.41
N ARG A 49 10.38 -23.42 -5.66
CA ARG A 49 11.00 -22.15 -5.22
C ARG A 49 9.98 -21.30 -4.50
N ARG A 50 10.39 -20.67 -3.43
CA ARG A 50 9.61 -19.64 -2.76
C ARG A 50 10.09 -18.27 -3.22
N ILE A 51 9.15 -17.45 -3.70
CA ILE A 51 9.41 -16.11 -4.19
C ILE A 51 8.70 -15.12 -3.26
N PHE A 52 9.38 -14.04 -2.93
CA PHE A 52 8.85 -12.96 -2.11
C PHE A 52 8.59 -11.74 -2.97
N SER A 53 7.46 -11.07 -2.74
CA SER A 53 7.12 -9.82 -3.39
C SER A 53 6.67 -8.82 -2.35
N VAL A 54 7.42 -7.74 -2.21
CA VAL A 54 7.07 -6.65 -1.31
C VAL A 54 6.05 -5.76 -2.02
N MET A 55 4.88 -5.63 -1.41
CA MET A 55 3.75 -4.88 -1.96
C MET A 55 3.49 -3.63 -1.12
N ARG A 56 3.25 -2.53 -1.82
CA ARG A 56 2.93 -1.23 -1.24
C ARG A 56 2.31 -0.32 -2.29
N CYS A 57 1.88 0.88 -1.91
CA CYS A 57 1.42 1.87 -2.87
C CYS A 57 2.53 2.29 -3.82
N ASN A 58 2.24 2.33 -5.12
CA ASN A 58 3.19 2.72 -6.16
C ASN A 58 3.21 4.24 -6.44
N HIS A 59 2.38 5.03 -5.77
CA HIS A 59 2.28 6.48 -5.97
C HIS A 59 2.23 6.85 -7.45
N CYS A 60 1.22 6.33 -8.15
CA CYS A 60 1.05 6.46 -9.60
C CYS A 60 1.01 7.93 -10.04
N THR A 61 1.54 8.21 -11.23
CA THR A 61 1.47 9.56 -11.83
C THR A 61 0.02 9.92 -12.14
N ASP A 62 -0.71 9.01 -12.78
CA ASP A 62 -2.13 9.13 -13.05
C ASP A 62 -2.89 8.17 -12.13
N ALA A 63 -3.09 8.58 -10.90
CA ALA A 63 -3.60 7.71 -9.84
C ALA A 63 -5.13 7.53 -9.95
N PRO A 64 -5.63 6.34 -10.30
CA PRO A 64 -7.08 6.10 -10.42
C PRO A 64 -7.82 6.29 -9.09
N CYS A 65 -7.14 6.09 -7.97
CA CYS A 65 -7.73 6.31 -6.65
C CYS A 65 -7.99 7.81 -6.37
N VAL A 66 -7.19 8.70 -6.93
CA VAL A 66 -7.40 10.15 -6.84
C VAL A 66 -8.58 10.57 -7.72
N GLU A 67 -8.61 10.08 -8.95
CA GLU A 67 -9.66 10.42 -9.92
C GLU A 67 -11.06 10.00 -9.46
N ILE A 68 -11.16 8.80 -8.87
CA ILE A 68 -12.46 8.24 -8.48
C ILE A 68 -12.99 8.82 -7.15
N CYS A 69 -12.16 9.53 -6.39
CA CYS A 69 -12.56 10.02 -5.07
C CYS A 69 -13.59 11.16 -5.18
N PRO A 70 -14.84 10.95 -4.73
CA PRO A 70 -15.91 11.97 -4.91
C PRO A 70 -15.74 13.20 -4.01
N VAL A 71 -14.94 13.09 -2.96
CA VAL A 71 -14.73 14.17 -1.97
C VAL A 71 -13.31 14.72 -1.98
N GLU A 72 -12.51 14.33 -2.96
CA GLU A 72 -11.10 14.74 -3.09
C GLU A 72 -10.28 14.52 -1.82
N ALA A 73 -10.56 13.42 -1.12
CA ALA A 73 -9.81 13.01 0.06
C ALA A 73 -8.43 12.43 -0.29
N LEU A 74 -8.27 11.96 -1.52
CA LEU A 74 -6.99 11.53 -2.07
C LEU A 74 -6.49 12.59 -3.04
N TYR A 75 -5.23 12.95 -2.93
CA TYR A 75 -4.62 13.99 -3.76
C TYR A 75 -3.14 13.70 -4.01
N THR A 76 -2.62 14.26 -5.09
CA THR A 76 -1.20 14.15 -5.42
C THR A 76 -0.48 15.42 -4.95
N ARG A 77 0.56 15.23 -4.15
CA ARG A 77 1.42 16.32 -3.68
C ARG A 77 2.41 16.74 -4.78
N ASP A 78 3.01 17.93 -4.61
CA ASP A 78 4.01 18.46 -5.56
C ASP A 78 5.25 17.58 -5.69
N ASP A 79 5.59 16.81 -4.65
CA ASP A 79 6.69 15.85 -4.64
C ASP A 79 6.33 14.49 -5.29
N GLY A 80 5.14 14.37 -5.87
CA GLY A 80 4.66 13.16 -6.53
C GLY A 80 4.08 12.09 -5.60
N ILE A 81 4.02 12.36 -4.31
CA ILE A 81 3.41 11.47 -3.33
C ILE A 81 1.89 11.59 -3.41
N VAL A 82 1.20 10.47 -3.53
CA VAL A 82 -0.26 10.41 -3.41
C VAL A 82 -0.60 10.27 -1.94
N ASP A 83 -1.17 11.30 -1.37
CA ASP A 83 -1.51 11.38 0.05
C ASP A 83 -3.03 11.33 0.26
N PHE A 84 -3.47 11.29 1.52
CA PHE A 84 -4.88 11.18 1.87
C PHE A 84 -5.21 12.06 3.09
N ASP A 85 -6.46 12.54 3.11
CA ASP A 85 -7.01 13.33 4.22
C ASP A 85 -8.19 12.59 4.85
N ASN A 86 -8.00 12.11 6.06
CA ASN A 86 -9.04 11.38 6.80
C ASN A 86 -10.28 12.23 7.11
N ASN A 87 -10.11 13.55 7.23
CA ASN A 87 -11.22 14.44 7.56
C ASN A 87 -12.21 14.63 6.39
N ARG A 88 -11.73 14.47 5.16
CA ARG A 88 -12.56 14.56 3.97
C ARG A 88 -13.16 13.22 3.56
N CYS A 89 -12.54 12.13 3.94
CA CYS A 89 -12.95 10.78 3.51
C CYS A 89 -14.30 10.40 4.10
N ILE A 90 -15.20 9.88 3.26
CA ILE A 90 -16.55 9.40 3.64
C ILE A 90 -16.62 7.88 3.76
N GLY A 91 -15.52 7.16 3.55
CA GLY A 91 -15.48 5.70 3.65
C GLY A 91 -16.21 4.94 2.55
N CYS A 92 -16.39 5.53 1.37
CA CYS A 92 -17.14 4.92 0.27
C CYS A 92 -16.46 3.71 -0.39
N LYS A 93 -15.17 3.48 -0.10
CA LYS A 93 -14.35 2.35 -0.59
C LYS A 93 -14.11 2.31 -2.11
N SER A 94 -14.53 3.32 -2.86
CA SER A 94 -14.32 3.38 -4.32
C SER A 94 -12.84 3.33 -4.71
N CYS A 95 -11.99 4.00 -3.94
CA CYS A 95 -10.54 4.02 -4.16
C CYS A 95 -9.89 2.63 -4.01
N MET A 96 -10.42 1.79 -3.12
CA MET A 96 -9.94 0.41 -2.95
C MET A 96 -10.25 -0.45 -4.18
N GLN A 97 -11.42 -0.24 -4.80
CA GLN A 97 -11.80 -0.95 -6.02
C GLN A 97 -11.03 -0.46 -7.25
N ALA A 98 -10.70 0.82 -7.28
CA ALA A 98 -9.95 1.42 -8.39
C ALA A 98 -8.46 1.03 -8.39
N CYS A 99 -7.89 0.72 -7.24
CA CYS A 99 -6.47 0.39 -7.13
C CYS A 99 -6.19 -1.03 -7.64
N PRO A 100 -5.38 -1.19 -8.71
CA PRO A 100 -5.04 -2.52 -9.24
C PRO A 100 -4.05 -3.29 -8.36
N TYR A 101 -3.43 -2.62 -7.38
CA TYR A 101 -2.37 -3.19 -6.53
C TYR A 101 -2.84 -3.53 -5.13
N ASP A 102 -4.11 -3.28 -4.80
CA ASP A 102 -4.67 -3.51 -3.47
C ASP A 102 -3.86 -2.81 -2.36
N ALA A 103 -3.52 -1.55 -2.62
CA ALA A 103 -2.63 -0.77 -1.75
C ALA A 103 -3.37 0.09 -0.72
N LEU A 104 -4.70 0.20 -0.82
CA LEU A 104 -5.53 0.95 0.10
C LEU A 104 -6.28 0.01 1.04
N TYR A 105 -6.53 0.49 2.24
CA TYR A 105 -7.37 -0.21 3.23
C TYR A 105 -8.28 0.78 3.93
N ILE A 106 -9.31 0.27 4.58
CA ILE A 106 -10.15 1.08 5.47
C ILE A 106 -9.60 0.94 6.89
N ASP A 107 -9.28 2.08 7.49
CA ASP A 107 -8.86 2.15 8.87
C ASP A 107 -10.05 1.74 9.78
N PRO A 108 -9.91 0.68 10.58
CA PRO A 108 -10.99 0.19 11.42
C PRO A 108 -11.41 1.17 12.53
N ASP A 109 -10.51 2.07 12.92
CA ASP A 109 -10.80 3.02 14.01
C ASP A 109 -11.62 4.22 13.50
N ASN A 110 -11.31 4.71 12.30
CA ASN A 110 -11.91 5.92 11.73
C ASN A 110 -12.90 5.65 10.59
N ASN A 111 -12.96 4.43 10.08
CA ASN A 111 -13.73 4.05 8.88
C ASN A 111 -13.38 4.89 7.64
N THR A 112 -12.16 5.33 7.53
CA THR A 112 -11.63 6.12 6.41
C THR A 112 -10.57 5.37 5.64
N ALA A 113 -10.41 5.69 4.36
CA ALA A 113 -9.37 5.09 3.54
C ALA A 113 -7.98 5.54 4.01
N ALA A 114 -7.06 4.62 4.05
CA ALA A 114 -5.66 4.87 4.34
C ALA A 114 -4.74 4.06 3.43
N LYS A 115 -3.52 4.52 3.28
CA LYS A 115 -2.50 3.86 2.45
C LYS A 115 -1.10 4.32 2.84
N CYS A 116 -0.09 3.77 2.19
CA CYS A 116 1.28 4.25 2.30
C CYS A 116 1.38 5.69 1.77
N ASN A 117 1.96 6.59 2.55
CA ASN A 117 2.24 7.99 2.18
C ASN A 117 3.73 8.36 2.37
N TYR A 118 4.58 7.33 2.35
CA TYR A 118 6.02 7.31 2.62
C TYR A 118 6.45 7.53 4.06
#